data_0bb80dcf5e3d18f759a84c75371d0bd3
#
_entry.id   0bb80dcf5e3d18f759a84c75371d0bd3
#
_cell.length_a   1.000
_cell.length_b   1.000
_cell.length_c   1.000
_cell.angle_alpha   90.00
_cell.angle_beta   90.00
_cell.angle_gamma   90.00
#
_symmetry.space_group_name_H-M   'P 1'
#
loop_
_entity.id
_entity.type
_entity.pdbx_description
1 polymer ?
#
loop_
_entity_poly.entity_id
_entity_poly.type
_entity_poly.pdbx_seq_one_letter_code
_entity_poly.pdbx_strand_id
1 'polypeptide(L)'
;VGNPVRLRVLMEPRHGARYEEILALALATENAGFDAFFRSDHLMGVDPNDPTYHPTDCWTTLGGLARDTTRVRLGSLVTPVTFREPGLLAAIVASVDDMSGGRVELGLGTGWYEREHAAFGIPFPSRAERFDRLEEQLAVITGLWSGPGFSFAGTHHGIEDNRTPPRPVQRPHPPIIVGGSGPKRTPAIAARFASEFNGALTSGGGTEGLRERFARFARACEAIGRDPAGARLSAVLPVACGATQAETDRRSAVIGSELMRANAAIGSPSEVTERIGELAEAGADTVYLHIYDIHDLDHIALIGAEVLPHVALDRTGASL
;
A
#
# COMPACT_ATOMS: atom_id res chain seq x y z
N VAL A 1 -17.38 7.63 19.43
CA VAL A 1 -16.77 6.49 18.70
C VAL A 1 -16.83 6.88 17.24
N GLY A 2 -15.65 7.05 16.58
CA GLY A 2 -15.57 7.39 15.15
C GLY A 2 -16.09 6.26 14.26
N ASN A 3 -16.18 6.51 12.95
CA ASN A 3 -16.50 5.46 11.99
C ASN A 3 -15.43 4.35 12.06
N PRO A 4 -15.85 3.07 12.07
CA PRO A 4 -14.88 1.98 12.14
C PRO A 4 -14.03 1.91 10.88
N VAL A 5 -12.74 1.60 11.05
CA VAL A 5 -11.74 1.52 9.96
C VAL A 5 -11.06 0.16 9.91
N ARG A 6 -10.59 -0.23 8.73
CA ARG A 6 -9.68 -1.39 8.60
C ARG A 6 -8.27 -0.99 8.98
N LEU A 7 -7.64 -1.77 9.86
CA LEU A 7 -6.23 -1.61 10.16
C LEU A 7 -5.40 -2.63 9.38
N ARG A 8 -4.37 -2.11 8.72
CA ARG A 8 -3.42 -2.86 7.91
C ARG A 8 -2.01 -2.53 8.34
N VAL A 9 -1.11 -3.48 8.31
CA VAL A 9 0.31 -3.25 8.58
C VAL A 9 1.03 -2.95 7.27
N LEU A 10 1.83 -1.88 7.24
CA LEU A 10 2.75 -1.53 6.17
C LEU A 10 4.17 -1.60 6.72
N MET A 11 5.03 -2.39 6.09
CA MET A 11 6.45 -2.40 6.40
C MET A 11 7.28 -1.71 5.31
N GLU A 12 8.38 -1.12 5.74
CA GLU A 12 9.36 -0.51 4.86
C GLU A 12 10.66 -1.31 4.87
N PRO A 13 11.01 -2.02 3.77
CA PRO A 13 12.19 -2.88 3.74
C PRO A 13 13.52 -2.12 3.63
N ARG A 14 13.48 -0.78 3.61
CA ARG A 14 14.66 0.06 3.41
C ARG A 14 15.66 0.09 4.58
N HIS A 15 15.44 -0.68 5.61
CA HIS A 15 16.37 -0.90 6.71
C HIS A 15 17.05 -2.28 6.67
N GLY A 16 16.90 -2.99 5.54
CA GLY A 16 17.35 -4.37 5.37
C GLY A 16 16.42 -5.36 6.08
N ALA A 17 15.98 -6.37 5.35
CA ALA A 17 15.19 -7.44 5.93
C ALA A 17 15.38 -8.72 5.13
N ARG A 18 15.67 -9.81 5.82
CA ARG A 18 15.65 -11.15 5.23
C ARG A 18 14.23 -11.68 5.18
N TYR A 19 14.00 -12.67 4.34
CA TYR A 19 12.66 -13.26 4.19
C TYR A 19 12.06 -13.72 5.53
N GLU A 20 12.85 -14.39 6.37
CA GLU A 20 12.40 -14.91 7.67
C GLU A 20 11.93 -13.79 8.62
N GLU A 21 12.56 -12.62 8.57
CA GLU A 21 12.19 -11.47 9.40
C GLU A 21 10.89 -10.84 8.90
N ILE A 22 10.75 -10.74 7.56
CA ILE A 22 9.50 -10.28 6.94
C ILE A 22 8.36 -11.26 7.22
N LEU A 23 8.62 -12.56 7.14
CA LEU A 23 7.65 -13.61 7.45
C LEU A 23 7.22 -13.56 8.92
N ALA A 24 8.17 -13.37 9.85
CA ALA A 24 7.84 -13.24 11.28
C ALA A 24 6.88 -12.06 11.53
N LEU A 25 7.12 -10.91 10.90
CA LEU A 25 6.24 -9.74 11.01
C LEU A 25 4.87 -10.00 10.36
N ALA A 26 4.83 -10.66 9.20
CA ALA A 26 3.58 -11.00 8.54
C ALA A 26 2.73 -11.98 9.35
N LEU A 27 3.35 -12.99 9.97
CA LEU A 27 2.68 -13.93 10.88
C LEU A 27 2.22 -13.25 12.17
N ALA A 28 3.01 -12.35 12.74
CA ALA A 28 2.57 -11.54 13.89
C ALA A 28 1.36 -10.68 13.52
N THR A 29 1.36 -10.07 12.34
CA THR A 29 0.23 -9.31 11.79
C THR A 29 -1.02 -10.19 11.66
N GLU A 30 -0.86 -11.39 11.10
CA GLU A 30 -1.94 -12.37 10.94
C GLU A 30 -2.51 -12.82 12.29
N ASN A 31 -1.64 -13.15 13.23
CA ASN A 31 -2.01 -13.66 14.56
C ASN A 31 -2.69 -12.57 15.40
N ALA A 32 -2.26 -11.32 15.28
CA ALA A 32 -2.86 -10.18 15.98
C ALA A 32 -4.22 -9.75 15.41
N GLY A 33 -4.66 -10.32 14.28
CA GLY A 33 -6.01 -10.09 13.76
C GLY A 33 -6.13 -9.00 12.70
N PHE A 34 -5.06 -8.39 12.25
CA PHE A 34 -5.09 -7.36 11.21
C PHE A 34 -5.66 -7.87 9.88
N ASP A 35 -6.23 -6.95 9.09
CA ASP A 35 -6.82 -7.23 7.78
C ASP A 35 -5.76 -7.62 6.74
N ALA A 36 -4.64 -6.91 6.72
CA ALA A 36 -3.63 -7.09 5.68
C ALA A 36 -2.21 -6.76 6.15
N PHE A 37 -1.25 -7.35 5.45
CA PHE A 37 0.17 -7.04 5.51
C PHE A 37 0.64 -6.52 4.15
N PHE A 38 1.21 -5.32 4.14
CA PHE A 38 1.72 -4.66 2.94
C PHE A 38 3.20 -4.34 3.11
N ARG A 39 3.89 -4.26 1.98
CA ARG A 39 5.25 -3.71 1.94
C ARG A 39 5.39 -2.69 0.83
N SER A 40 6.33 -1.75 0.98
CA SER A 40 6.75 -0.91 -0.13
C SER A 40 7.60 -1.72 -1.14
N ASP A 41 7.63 -1.26 -2.39
CA ASP A 41 8.44 -1.86 -3.45
C ASP A 41 9.64 -0.93 -3.71
N HIS A 42 10.66 -1.08 -2.87
CA HIS A 42 11.93 -0.38 -2.95
C HIS A 42 13.10 -1.38 -3.01
N LEU A 43 14.09 -1.04 -3.81
CA LEU A 43 15.31 -1.82 -4.05
C LEU A 43 16.54 -1.20 -3.37
N MET A 44 16.39 -0.03 -2.75
CA MET A 44 17.50 0.71 -2.14
C MET A 44 17.12 1.26 -0.76
N GLY A 45 18.04 1.16 0.19
CA GLY A 45 17.90 1.74 1.51
C GLY A 45 17.80 3.25 1.52
N VAL A 46 17.36 3.81 2.66
CA VAL A 46 17.36 5.26 2.89
C VAL A 46 18.78 5.79 2.98
N ASP A 47 19.65 5.09 3.72
CA ASP A 47 21.08 5.34 3.74
C ASP A 47 21.78 4.47 2.70
N PRO A 48 22.33 5.06 1.64
CA PRO A 48 23.01 4.32 0.59
C PRO A 48 24.37 3.74 1.04
N ASN A 49 24.87 4.15 2.18
CA ASN A 49 26.14 3.69 2.73
C ASN A 49 25.94 2.62 3.82
N ASP A 50 24.72 2.25 4.12
CA ASP A 50 24.44 1.17 5.06
C ASP A 50 24.79 -0.19 4.43
N PRO A 51 25.89 -0.84 4.86
CA PRO A 51 26.32 -2.12 4.30
C PRO A 51 25.43 -3.29 4.77
N THR A 52 24.53 -3.07 5.72
CA THR A 52 23.63 -4.10 6.26
C THR A 52 22.35 -4.23 5.46
N TYR A 53 22.09 -3.28 4.55
CA TYR A 53 20.93 -3.29 3.72
C TYR A 53 20.94 -4.45 2.72
N HIS A 54 19.94 -5.29 2.78
CA HIS A 54 19.69 -6.38 1.84
C HIS A 54 18.38 -6.13 1.10
N PRO A 55 18.43 -5.61 -0.14
CA PRO A 55 17.21 -5.39 -0.91
C PRO A 55 16.56 -6.75 -1.23
N THR A 56 15.25 -6.81 -1.06
CA THR A 56 14.44 -7.95 -1.48
C THR A 56 13.41 -7.48 -2.48
N ASP A 57 13.26 -8.21 -3.60
CA ASP A 57 12.20 -7.90 -4.57
C ASP A 57 10.82 -8.08 -3.91
N CYS A 58 9.95 -7.08 -4.11
CA CYS A 58 8.65 -7.03 -3.47
C CYS A 58 7.78 -8.24 -3.84
N TRP A 59 7.62 -8.51 -5.12
CA TRP A 59 6.69 -9.52 -5.60
C TRP A 59 7.21 -10.94 -5.39
N THR A 60 8.53 -11.15 -5.44
CA THR A 60 9.15 -12.41 -5.04
C THR A 60 8.89 -12.71 -3.56
N THR A 61 9.04 -11.69 -2.69
CA THR A 61 8.75 -11.81 -1.26
C THR A 61 7.27 -12.08 -1.02
N LEU A 62 6.36 -11.34 -1.67
CA LEU A 62 4.92 -11.56 -1.57
C LEU A 62 4.51 -12.95 -2.04
N GLY A 63 5.19 -13.52 -3.04
CA GLY A 63 4.98 -14.91 -3.47
C GLY A 63 5.31 -15.93 -2.37
N GLY A 64 6.40 -15.74 -1.64
CA GLY A 64 6.72 -16.57 -0.46
C GLY A 64 5.66 -16.41 0.63
N LEU A 65 5.35 -15.16 1.04
CA LEU A 65 4.34 -14.86 2.05
C LEU A 65 2.95 -15.41 1.69
N ALA A 66 2.60 -15.47 0.40
CA ALA A 66 1.35 -16.04 -0.07
C ALA A 66 1.20 -17.53 0.29
N ARG A 67 2.34 -18.25 0.39
CA ARG A 67 2.36 -19.68 0.77
C ARG A 67 2.51 -19.89 2.27
N ASP A 68 3.20 -18.98 2.95
CA ASP A 68 3.57 -19.13 4.36
C ASP A 68 2.58 -18.45 5.31
N THR A 69 1.59 -17.71 4.79
CA THR A 69 0.44 -17.16 5.53
C THR A 69 -0.87 -17.76 5.04
N THR A 70 -1.94 -17.67 5.83
CA THR A 70 -3.21 -18.35 5.52
C THR A 70 -4.40 -17.42 5.39
N ARG A 71 -4.40 -16.26 6.07
CA ARG A 71 -5.56 -15.40 6.21
C ARG A 71 -5.32 -13.94 5.81
N VAL A 72 -4.19 -13.38 6.24
CA VAL A 72 -3.87 -11.97 6.02
C VAL A 72 -3.80 -11.66 4.52
N ARG A 73 -4.42 -10.56 4.10
CA ARG A 73 -4.26 -10.08 2.72
C ARG A 73 -2.85 -9.53 2.54
N LEU A 74 -2.35 -9.58 1.33
CA LEU A 74 -0.97 -9.21 0.98
C LEU A 74 -0.97 -8.20 -0.15
N GLY A 75 -0.04 -7.25 -0.12
CA GLY A 75 0.06 -6.31 -1.24
C GLY A 75 1.28 -5.41 -1.22
N SER A 76 1.44 -4.67 -2.31
CA SER A 76 2.42 -3.60 -2.42
C SER A 76 1.77 -2.23 -2.18
N LEU A 77 2.45 -1.33 -1.45
CA LEU A 77 2.01 0.04 -1.29
C LEU A 77 3.21 0.99 -1.46
N VAL A 78 3.62 1.36 -2.68
CA VAL A 78 3.06 0.92 -3.95
C VAL A 78 4.21 0.50 -4.88
N THR A 79 3.95 -0.37 -5.86
CA THR A 79 4.90 -0.71 -6.91
C THR A 79 5.08 0.49 -7.85
N PRO A 80 6.32 0.96 -8.11
CA PRO A 80 6.59 1.98 -9.11
C PRO A 80 6.31 1.48 -10.53
N VAL A 81 5.64 2.29 -11.33
CA VAL A 81 5.35 1.99 -12.74
C VAL A 81 6.59 1.71 -13.60
N THR A 82 7.74 2.20 -13.14
CA THR A 82 9.03 2.08 -13.83
C THR A 82 9.76 0.76 -13.60
N PHE A 83 9.35 -0.04 -12.62
CA PHE A 83 10.11 -1.24 -12.23
C PHE A 83 9.81 -2.47 -13.09
N ARG A 84 8.60 -2.58 -13.62
CA ARG A 84 8.20 -3.78 -14.38
C ARG A 84 7.30 -3.42 -15.54
N GLU A 85 7.47 -4.11 -16.67
CA GLU A 85 6.57 -4.02 -17.80
C GLU A 85 5.16 -4.54 -17.42
N PRO A 86 4.09 -3.90 -17.94
CA PRO A 86 2.72 -4.19 -17.49
C PRO A 86 2.27 -5.63 -17.72
N GLY A 87 2.64 -6.24 -18.84
CA GLY A 87 2.30 -7.63 -19.12
C GLY A 87 2.96 -8.60 -18.16
N LEU A 88 4.24 -8.35 -17.83
CA LEU A 88 4.97 -9.16 -16.85
C LEU A 88 4.39 -8.96 -15.43
N LEU A 89 4.11 -7.71 -15.04
CA LEU A 89 3.51 -7.43 -13.72
C LEU A 89 2.13 -8.08 -13.59
N ALA A 90 1.30 -8.03 -14.64
CA ALA A 90 0.00 -8.71 -14.63
C ALA A 90 0.13 -10.23 -14.40
N ALA A 91 1.15 -10.86 -15.00
CA ALA A 91 1.42 -12.29 -14.81
C ALA A 91 1.93 -12.60 -13.39
N ILE A 92 2.86 -11.79 -12.88
CA ILE A 92 3.39 -11.93 -11.52
C ILE A 92 2.26 -11.82 -10.49
N VAL A 93 1.45 -10.75 -10.55
CA VAL A 93 0.35 -10.52 -9.61
C VAL A 93 -0.67 -11.66 -9.66
N ALA A 94 -1.06 -12.12 -10.85
CA ALA A 94 -1.98 -13.24 -11.01
C ALA A 94 -1.42 -14.54 -10.41
N SER A 95 -0.11 -14.78 -10.55
CA SER A 95 0.55 -15.95 -9.95
C SER A 95 0.56 -15.88 -8.43
N VAL A 96 0.88 -14.72 -7.85
CA VAL A 96 0.85 -14.53 -6.39
C VAL A 96 -0.58 -14.57 -5.86
N ASP A 97 -1.55 -14.11 -6.64
CA ASP A 97 -2.98 -14.22 -6.31
C ASP A 97 -3.43 -15.68 -6.21
N ASP A 98 -3.03 -16.51 -7.18
CA ASP A 98 -3.29 -17.97 -7.15
C ASP A 98 -2.58 -18.63 -5.96
N MET A 99 -1.29 -18.36 -5.74
CA MET A 99 -0.51 -18.88 -4.62
C MET A 99 -1.13 -18.55 -3.26
N SER A 100 -1.77 -17.38 -3.14
CA SER A 100 -2.41 -16.91 -1.91
C SER A 100 -3.87 -17.38 -1.75
N GLY A 101 -4.47 -17.98 -2.79
CA GLY A 101 -5.90 -18.28 -2.79
C GLY A 101 -6.79 -17.02 -2.86
N GLY A 102 -6.35 -15.96 -3.55
CA GLY A 102 -7.15 -14.76 -3.77
C GLY A 102 -7.00 -13.68 -2.68
N ARG A 103 -5.83 -13.58 -2.04
CA ARG A 103 -5.57 -12.59 -0.98
C ARG A 103 -4.73 -11.39 -1.40
N VAL A 104 -4.34 -11.28 -2.66
CA VAL A 104 -3.42 -10.23 -3.14
C VAL A 104 -4.15 -8.94 -3.52
N GLU A 105 -3.50 -7.81 -3.28
CA GLU A 105 -3.88 -6.48 -3.75
C GLU A 105 -2.68 -5.79 -4.43
N LEU A 106 -2.92 -5.12 -5.55
CA LEU A 106 -1.88 -4.43 -6.33
C LEU A 106 -1.91 -2.93 -6.10
N GLY A 107 -0.94 -2.39 -5.38
CA GLY A 107 -0.71 -0.96 -5.35
C GLY A 107 0.22 -0.48 -6.47
N LEU A 108 -0.18 0.56 -7.19
CA LEU A 108 0.61 1.18 -8.27
C LEU A 108 0.74 2.69 -8.09
N GLY A 109 1.92 3.20 -8.43
CA GLY A 109 2.23 4.62 -8.40
C GLY A 109 3.31 5.02 -9.41
N THR A 110 3.53 6.32 -9.56
CA THR A 110 4.48 6.86 -10.55
C THR A 110 5.96 6.66 -10.22
N GLY A 111 6.28 6.21 -8.99
CA GLY A 111 7.67 6.23 -8.50
C GLY A 111 8.17 7.65 -8.19
N TRP A 112 9.17 7.74 -7.33
CA TRP A 112 9.71 9.03 -6.88
C TRP A 112 11.22 9.03 -6.60
N TYR A 113 11.82 7.88 -6.31
CA TYR A 113 13.19 7.78 -5.84
C TYR A 113 14.16 7.57 -7.01
N GLU A 114 14.58 8.67 -7.64
CA GLU A 114 15.46 8.69 -8.81
C GLU A 114 16.79 7.97 -8.57
N ARG A 115 17.39 8.15 -7.38
CA ARG A 115 18.68 7.53 -7.02
C ARG A 115 18.62 6.01 -7.07
N GLU A 116 17.53 5.41 -6.63
CA GLU A 116 17.28 3.98 -6.68
C GLU A 116 17.26 3.47 -8.11
N HIS A 117 16.56 4.19 -8.99
CA HIS A 117 16.52 3.87 -10.43
C HIS A 117 17.92 3.89 -11.05
N ALA A 118 18.70 4.93 -10.77
CA ALA A 118 20.06 5.04 -11.27
C ALA A 118 20.96 3.90 -10.75
N ALA A 119 20.82 3.52 -9.48
CA ALA A 119 21.62 2.46 -8.86
C ALA A 119 21.34 1.06 -9.47
N PHE A 120 20.12 0.83 -9.95
CA PHE A 120 19.71 -0.45 -10.55
C PHE A 120 19.63 -0.41 -12.08
N GLY A 121 20.09 0.68 -12.72
CA GLY A 121 20.05 0.81 -14.18
C GLY A 121 18.63 0.91 -14.75
N ILE A 122 17.66 1.31 -13.95
CA ILE A 122 16.25 1.46 -14.33
C ILE A 122 16.05 2.89 -14.86
N PRO A 123 15.47 3.08 -16.05
CA PRO A 123 15.15 4.41 -16.55
C PRO A 123 14.22 5.18 -15.61
N PHE A 124 14.52 6.48 -15.42
CA PHE A 124 13.66 7.37 -14.64
C PHE A 124 13.17 8.53 -15.52
N PRO A 125 12.14 8.32 -16.32
CA PRO A 125 11.66 9.32 -17.25
C PRO A 125 11.00 10.51 -16.53
N SER A 126 10.63 11.53 -17.29
CA SER A 126 9.98 12.72 -16.75
C SER A 126 8.72 12.36 -15.94
N ARG A 127 8.37 13.22 -14.98
CA ARG A 127 7.15 13.02 -14.18
C ARG A 127 5.89 12.90 -15.06
N ALA A 128 5.81 13.67 -16.13
CA ALA A 128 4.67 13.59 -17.07
C ALA A 128 4.59 12.21 -17.71
N GLU A 129 5.70 11.71 -18.24
CA GLU A 129 5.80 10.40 -18.85
C GLU A 129 5.49 9.26 -17.85
N ARG A 130 5.98 9.35 -16.61
CA ARG A 130 5.64 8.35 -15.59
C ARG A 130 4.13 8.29 -15.29
N PHE A 131 3.42 9.40 -15.38
CA PHE A 131 1.96 9.41 -15.30
C PHE A 131 1.30 8.80 -16.54
N ASP A 132 1.83 9.05 -17.73
CA ASP A 132 1.32 8.44 -18.98
C ASP A 132 1.49 6.92 -18.92
N ARG A 133 2.69 6.45 -18.52
CA ARG A 133 2.97 5.03 -18.29
C ARG A 133 2.06 4.40 -17.25
N LEU A 134 1.77 5.10 -16.13
CA LEU A 134 0.86 4.57 -15.09
C LEU A 134 -0.55 4.35 -15.65
N GLU A 135 -1.05 5.28 -16.44
CA GLU A 135 -2.38 5.17 -17.04
C GLU A 135 -2.45 4.02 -18.04
N GLU A 136 -1.45 3.90 -18.93
CA GLU A 136 -1.35 2.80 -19.89
C GLU A 136 -1.13 1.45 -19.18
N GLN A 137 -0.27 1.39 -18.16
CA GLN A 137 0.01 0.16 -17.41
C GLN A 137 -1.25 -0.37 -16.71
N LEU A 138 -2.05 0.51 -16.08
CA LEU A 138 -3.32 0.12 -15.47
C LEU A 138 -4.32 -0.40 -16.52
N ALA A 139 -4.41 0.25 -17.68
CA ALA A 139 -5.26 -0.20 -18.78
C ALA A 139 -4.82 -1.56 -19.32
N VAL A 140 -3.51 -1.78 -19.49
CA VAL A 140 -2.96 -3.07 -19.94
C VAL A 140 -3.21 -4.18 -18.91
N ILE A 141 -2.93 -3.93 -17.63
CA ILE A 141 -3.10 -4.94 -16.58
C ILE A 141 -4.57 -5.36 -16.46
N THR A 142 -5.49 -4.41 -16.38
CA THR A 142 -6.93 -4.70 -16.27
C THR A 142 -7.47 -5.36 -17.54
N GLY A 143 -6.99 -4.95 -18.71
CA GLY A 143 -7.36 -5.56 -19.97
C GLY A 143 -6.89 -7.02 -20.09
N LEU A 144 -5.64 -7.32 -19.71
CA LEU A 144 -5.12 -8.69 -19.67
C LEU A 144 -5.92 -9.58 -18.71
N TRP A 145 -6.32 -9.06 -17.56
CA TRP A 145 -7.11 -9.82 -16.58
C TRP A 145 -8.57 -10.00 -17.00
N SER A 146 -9.08 -9.22 -17.96
CA SER A 146 -10.46 -9.33 -18.44
C SER A 146 -10.70 -10.56 -19.32
N GLY A 147 -9.66 -11.12 -19.96
CA GLY A 147 -9.79 -12.34 -20.76
C GLY A 147 -8.92 -12.36 -22.02
N PRO A 148 -9.08 -13.44 -22.84
CA PRO A 148 -8.29 -13.64 -24.04
C PRO A 148 -8.65 -12.67 -25.17
N GLY A 149 -7.71 -12.46 -26.07
CA GLY A 149 -7.89 -11.60 -27.25
C GLY A 149 -7.67 -10.12 -26.97
N PHE A 150 -7.07 -9.77 -25.83
CA PHE A 150 -6.78 -8.39 -25.49
C PHE A 150 -5.63 -7.84 -26.33
N SER A 151 -5.85 -6.66 -26.91
CA SER A 151 -4.83 -5.86 -27.59
C SER A 151 -4.85 -4.44 -27.02
N PHE A 152 -3.70 -3.81 -26.99
CA PHE A 152 -3.53 -2.42 -26.58
C PHE A 152 -2.44 -1.76 -27.41
N ALA A 153 -2.70 -0.57 -27.93
CA ALA A 153 -1.74 0.25 -28.66
C ALA A 153 -1.64 1.62 -27.99
N GLY A 154 -0.67 1.76 -27.10
CA GLY A 154 -0.37 3.01 -26.38
C GLY A 154 0.87 3.70 -26.94
N THR A 155 1.27 4.76 -26.27
CA THR A 155 2.52 5.50 -26.58
C THR A 155 3.74 4.79 -26.00
N HIS A 156 3.57 4.14 -24.85
CA HIS A 156 4.65 3.55 -24.08
C HIS A 156 4.58 2.01 -24.01
N HIS A 157 3.39 1.45 -24.18
CA HIS A 157 3.17 0.01 -24.09
C HIS A 157 2.32 -0.49 -25.27
N GLY A 158 2.58 -1.74 -25.70
CA GLY A 158 1.81 -2.41 -26.74
C GLY A 158 1.57 -3.87 -26.37
N ILE A 159 0.36 -4.37 -26.63
CA ILE A 159 -0.01 -5.78 -26.50
C ILE A 159 -0.72 -6.19 -27.80
N GLU A 160 -0.29 -7.30 -28.40
CA GLU A 160 -0.88 -7.85 -29.62
C GLU A 160 -1.60 -9.16 -29.31
N ASP A 161 -2.91 -9.21 -29.53
CA ASP A 161 -3.79 -10.39 -29.53
C ASP A 161 -3.41 -11.46 -28.47
N ASN A 162 -3.31 -11.05 -27.21
CA ASN A 162 -2.95 -11.99 -26.15
C ASN A 162 -4.06 -13.03 -25.95
N ARG A 163 -3.82 -14.24 -26.46
CA ARG A 163 -4.76 -15.38 -26.39
C ARG A 163 -4.67 -16.17 -25.11
N THR A 164 -3.58 -16.02 -24.35
CA THR A 164 -3.30 -16.75 -23.11
C THR A 164 -2.98 -15.79 -21.96
N PRO A 165 -3.89 -14.86 -21.61
CA PRO A 165 -3.61 -13.88 -20.58
C PRO A 165 -3.52 -14.52 -19.20
N PRO A 166 -2.78 -13.89 -18.26
CA PRO A 166 -2.74 -14.32 -16.87
C PRO A 166 -4.16 -14.21 -16.26
N ARG A 167 -4.53 -15.21 -15.44
CA ARG A 167 -5.85 -15.30 -14.84
C ARG A 167 -5.77 -15.31 -13.33
N PRO A 168 -5.98 -14.18 -12.66
CA PRO A 168 -6.09 -14.15 -11.20
C PRO A 168 -7.28 -14.99 -10.73
N VAL A 169 -7.23 -15.43 -9.47
CA VAL A 169 -8.33 -16.15 -8.80
C VAL A 169 -9.46 -15.18 -8.45
N GLN A 170 -9.11 -13.98 -7.99
CA GLN A 170 -10.08 -12.94 -7.61
C GLN A 170 -10.90 -12.45 -8.82
N ARG A 171 -12.18 -12.12 -8.60
CA ARG A 171 -13.09 -11.60 -9.61
C ARG A 171 -13.64 -10.24 -9.21
N PRO A 172 -13.71 -9.26 -10.14
CA PRO A 172 -13.26 -9.35 -11.55
C PRO A 172 -11.74 -9.49 -11.69
N HIS A 173 -10.94 -9.03 -10.72
CA HIS A 173 -9.49 -9.10 -10.62
C HIS A 173 -9.03 -8.71 -9.21
N PRO A 174 -7.75 -8.88 -8.83
CA PRO A 174 -7.19 -8.36 -7.59
C PRO A 174 -7.50 -6.87 -7.42
N PRO A 175 -7.84 -6.40 -6.21
CA PRO A 175 -8.05 -4.98 -5.96
C PRO A 175 -6.82 -4.16 -6.37
N ILE A 176 -7.07 -3.01 -7.02
CA ILE A 176 -6.04 -2.08 -7.43
C ILE A 176 -6.06 -0.87 -6.50
N ILE A 177 -4.89 -0.52 -5.96
CA ILE A 177 -4.68 0.65 -5.12
C ILE A 177 -3.88 1.66 -5.93
N VAL A 178 -4.39 2.88 -6.08
CA VAL A 178 -3.63 3.98 -6.68
C VAL A 178 -3.25 4.95 -5.58
N GLY A 179 -1.94 5.11 -5.38
CA GLY A 179 -1.38 6.01 -4.38
C GLY A 179 -0.70 7.23 -5.00
N GLY A 180 -0.69 8.33 -4.25
CA GLY A 180 0.06 9.52 -4.61
C GLY A 180 -0.61 10.83 -4.22
N SER A 181 0.19 11.92 -4.31
CA SER A 181 -0.19 13.26 -3.85
C SER A 181 -0.53 14.25 -4.97
N GLY A 182 -0.46 13.81 -6.23
CA GLY A 182 -0.72 14.68 -7.38
C GLY A 182 -2.14 15.26 -7.35
N PRO A 183 -2.31 16.60 -7.56
CA PRO A 183 -3.61 17.23 -7.33
C PRO A 183 -4.65 16.98 -8.44
N LYS A 184 -4.23 16.55 -9.61
CA LYS A 184 -5.10 16.37 -10.80
C LYS A 184 -5.06 14.97 -11.37
N ARG A 185 -3.88 14.50 -11.82
CA ARG A 185 -3.75 13.22 -12.54
C ARG A 185 -3.97 12.01 -11.63
N THR A 186 -3.41 12.02 -10.41
CA THR A 186 -3.58 10.91 -9.47
C THR A 186 -5.05 10.60 -9.17
N PRO A 187 -5.89 11.58 -8.75
CA PRO A 187 -7.30 11.29 -8.51
C PRO A 187 -8.06 10.90 -9.79
N ALA A 188 -7.72 11.45 -10.96
CA ALA A 188 -8.37 11.08 -12.22
C ALA A 188 -8.04 9.63 -12.64
N ILE A 189 -6.80 9.19 -12.49
CA ILE A 189 -6.39 7.81 -12.77
C ILE A 189 -7.04 6.85 -11.75
N ALA A 190 -7.03 7.22 -10.46
CA ALA A 190 -7.68 6.43 -9.42
C ALA A 190 -9.18 6.28 -9.67
N ALA A 191 -9.87 7.34 -10.08
CA ALA A 191 -11.30 7.29 -10.40
C ALA A 191 -11.62 6.30 -11.53
N ARG A 192 -10.70 6.07 -12.46
CA ARG A 192 -10.91 5.14 -13.59
C ARG A 192 -10.63 3.68 -13.21
N PHE A 193 -9.61 3.42 -12.39
CA PHE A 193 -9.06 2.08 -12.23
C PHE A 193 -9.05 1.55 -10.80
N ALA A 194 -9.04 2.41 -9.78
CA ALA A 194 -8.75 1.99 -8.43
C ALA A 194 -9.97 1.43 -7.68
N SER A 195 -9.75 0.34 -6.97
CA SER A 195 -10.64 -0.15 -5.90
C SER A 195 -10.37 0.58 -4.58
N GLU A 196 -9.20 1.23 -4.48
CA GLU A 196 -8.78 2.00 -3.31
C GLU A 196 -7.90 3.18 -3.73
N PHE A 197 -8.21 4.36 -3.20
CA PHE A 197 -7.39 5.55 -3.34
C PHE A 197 -6.62 5.82 -2.05
N ASN A 198 -5.28 5.81 -2.14
CA ASN A 198 -4.40 5.99 -1.00
C ASN A 198 -3.83 7.41 -0.93
N GLY A 199 -4.06 8.09 0.20
CA GLY A 199 -3.52 9.40 0.51
C GLY A 199 -2.38 9.33 1.53
N ALA A 200 -1.21 9.91 1.23
CA ALA A 200 -0.12 10.01 2.20
C ALA A 200 -0.22 11.28 3.04
N LEU A 201 -0.24 11.16 4.37
CA LEU A 201 -0.23 12.30 5.31
C LEU A 201 1.01 13.16 5.15
N THR A 202 2.15 12.52 4.91
CA THR A 202 3.45 13.16 4.70
C THR A 202 3.56 13.99 3.41
N SER A 203 2.54 13.95 2.55
CA SER A 203 2.49 14.80 1.34
C SER A 203 2.06 16.26 1.61
N GLY A 204 2.02 16.66 2.86
CA GLY A 204 1.68 18.01 3.32
C GLY A 204 0.21 18.18 3.71
N GLY A 205 -0.06 19.13 4.61
CA GLY A 205 -1.38 19.48 5.09
C GLY A 205 -1.98 18.55 6.14
N GLY A 206 -1.27 17.52 6.58
CA GLY A 206 -1.76 16.60 7.63
C GLY A 206 -3.15 16.03 7.32
N THR A 207 -4.01 15.96 8.31
CA THR A 207 -5.38 15.46 8.20
C THR A 207 -6.26 16.29 7.26
N GLU A 208 -6.10 17.63 7.26
CA GLU A 208 -6.84 18.49 6.32
C GLU A 208 -6.41 18.27 4.87
N GLY A 209 -5.10 18.14 4.63
CA GLY A 209 -4.60 17.79 3.30
C GLY A 209 -5.12 16.43 2.81
N LEU A 210 -5.37 15.50 3.74
CA LEU A 210 -6.00 14.20 3.43
C LEU A 210 -7.46 14.38 2.99
N ARG A 211 -8.27 15.17 3.73
CA ARG A 211 -9.65 15.51 3.34
C ARG A 211 -9.71 16.10 1.93
N GLU A 212 -8.83 17.05 1.64
CA GLU A 212 -8.78 17.64 0.30
C GLU A 212 -8.46 16.62 -0.80
N ARG A 213 -7.55 15.67 -0.55
CA ARG A 213 -7.23 14.61 -1.51
C ARG A 213 -8.42 13.71 -1.77
N PHE A 214 -9.13 13.30 -0.73
CA PHE A 214 -10.35 12.50 -0.84
C PHE A 214 -11.46 13.25 -1.57
N ALA A 215 -11.65 14.55 -1.28
CA ALA A 215 -12.60 15.39 -2.01
C ALA A 215 -12.24 15.54 -3.51
N ARG A 216 -10.94 15.61 -3.85
CA ARG A 216 -10.50 15.63 -5.26
C ARG A 216 -10.78 14.30 -5.96
N PHE A 217 -10.59 13.18 -5.27
CA PHE A 217 -10.92 11.86 -5.79
C PHE A 217 -12.43 11.71 -6.00
N ALA A 218 -13.26 12.14 -5.06
CA ALA A 218 -14.72 12.11 -5.19
C ALA A 218 -15.18 12.90 -6.42
N ARG A 219 -14.71 14.14 -6.58
CA ARG A 219 -15.00 14.95 -7.77
C ARG A 219 -14.53 14.31 -9.09
N ALA A 220 -13.39 13.61 -9.06
CA ALA A 220 -12.90 12.90 -10.24
C ALA A 220 -13.78 11.69 -10.59
N CYS A 221 -14.33 10.98 -9.60
CA CYS A 221 -15.32 9.93 -9.81
C CYS A 221 -16.61 10.48 -10.40
N GLU A 222 -17.17 11.55 -9.81
CA GLU A 222 -18.38 12.23 -10.29
C GLU A 222 -18.25 12.68 -11.75
N ALA A 223 -17.08 13.23 -12.12
CA ALA A 223 -16.81 13.70 -13.47
C ALA A 223 -16.89 12.61 -14.55
N ILE A 224 -16.76 11.34 -14.18
CA ILE A 224 -16.87 10.18 -15.08
C ILE A 224 -18.12 9.33 -14.80
N GLY A 225 -19.04 9.80 -13.93
CA GLY A 225 -20.26 9.10 -13.57
C GLY A 225 -20.07 7.88 -12.68
N ARG A 226 -18.94 7.80 -11.96
CA ARG A 226 -18.67 6.74 -10.99
C ARG A 226 -19.08 7.19 -9.58
N ASP A 227 -19.77 6.31 -8.86
CA ASP A 227 -20.01 6.53 -7.42
C ASP A 227 -18.68 6.48 -6.65
N PRO A 228 -18.26 7.55 -5.96
CA PRO A 228 -17.04 7.55 -5.14
C PRO A 228 -17.08 6.55 -3.98
N ALA A 229 -18.27 6.21 -3.46
CA ALA A 229 -18.43 5.21 -2.41
C ALA A 229 -18.08 3.77 -2.86
N GLY A 230 -17.97 3.54 -4.17
CA GLY A 230 -17.51 2.28 -4.74
C GLY A 230 -16.00 2.02 -4.63
N ALA A 231 -15.24 2.91 -3.97
CA ALA A 231 -13.82 2.72 -3.72
C ALA A 231 -13.47 3.04 -2.26
N ARG A 232 -12.51 2.30 -1.70
CA ARG A 232 -11.97 2.59 -0.37
C ARG A 232 -11.09 3.84 -0.40
N LEU A 233 -11.10 4.56 0.71
CA LEU A 233 -10.22 5.70 0.98
C LEU A 233 -9.25 5.33 2.09
N SER A 234 -7.96 5.39 1.82
CA SER A 234 -6.96 4.95 2.79
C SER A 234 -5.88 5.98 3.06
N ALA A 235 -5.31 5.89 4.26
CA ALA A 235 -4.18 6.71 4.68
C ALA A 235 -3.03 5.85 5.21
N VAL A 236 -1.79 6.34 5.03
CA VAL A 236 -0.59 5.77 5.67
C VAL A 236 -0.28 6.58 6.91
N LEU A 237 -0.19 5.91 8.06
CA LEU A 237 0.06 6.50 9.36
C LEU A 237 1.31 5.87 10.00
N PRO A 238 2.45 6.59 10.11
CA PRO A 238 3.55 6.16 10.94
C PRO A 238 3.08 5.96 12.38
N VAL A 239 3.50 4.89 13.04
CA VAL A 239 3.02 4.57 14.39
C VAL A 239 4.15 4.20 15.34
N ALA A 240 4.07 4.71 16.58
CA ALA A 240 4.90 4.34 17.72
C ALA A 240 4.01 4.24 18.97
N CYS A 241 3.34 3.08 19.11
CA CYS A 241 2.46 2.77 20.24
C CYS A 241 3.26 2.13 21.37
N GLY A 242 3.16 2.58 22.59
CA GLY A 242 3.82 2.00 23.76
C GLY A 242 2.88 1.86 24.96
N ALA A 243 3.01 0.75 25.71
CA ALA A 243 2.34 0.59 27.03
C ALA A 243 3.01 1.47 28.09
N THR A 244 4.27 1.85 27.87
CA THR A 244 5.06 2.74 28.72
C THR A 244 5.70 3.85 27.89
N GLN A 245 6.03 4.97 28.54
CA GLN A 245 6.73 6.07 27.88
C GLN A 245 8.06 5.63 27.27
N ALA A 246 8.79 4.76 27.96
CA ALA A 246 10.08 4.24 27.46
C ALA A 246 9.93 3.43 26.16
N GLU A 247 8.87 2.65 26.02
CA GLU A 247 8.57 1.95 24.76
C GLU A 247 8.18 2.92 23.65
N THR A 248 7.33 3.90 23.96
CA THR A 248 6.95 4.96 23.01
C THR A 248 8.16 5.71 22.50
N ASP A 249 9.05 6.15 23.39
CA ASP A 249 10.28 6.87 23.05
C ASP A 249 11.20 6.03 22.17
N ARG A 250 11.41 4.76 22.50
CA ARG A 250 12.21 3.82 21.71
C ARG A 250 11.63 3.63 20.31
N ARG A 251 10.33 3.37 20.20
CA ARG A 251 9.62 3.15 18.93
C ARG A 251 9.55 4.41 18.08
N SER A 252 9.40 5.58 18.69
CA SER A 252 9.36 6.85 17.97
C SER A 252 10.74 7.29 17.43
N ALA A 253 11.82 6.90 18.11
CA ALA A 253 13.19 7.26 17.72
C ALA A 253 13.58 6.72 16.33
N VAL A 254 13.02 5.60 15.90
CA VAL A 254 13.29 5.00 14.58
C VAL A 254 12.43 5.58 13.44
N ILE A 255 11.43 6.41 13.76
CA ILE A 255 10.65 7.12 12.72
C ILE A 255 11.55 8.18 12.07
N GLY A 256 11.85 7.99 10.78
CA GLY A 256 12.97 8.60 10.06
C GLY A 256 13.04 10.12 10.06
N SER A 257 12.00 10.86 9.66
CA SER A 257 12.07 12.32 9.52
C SER A 257 11.16 13.06 10.48
N GLU A 258 11.47 14.33 10.75
CA GLU A 258 10.61 15.22 11.55
C GLU A 258 9.21 15.33 10.95
N LEU A 259 9.09 15.43 9.63
CA LEU A 259 7.81 15.46 8.93
C LEU A 259 7.02 14.16 9.17
N MET A 260 7.66 13.00 9.17
CA MET A 260 7.01 11.73 9.46
C MET A 260 6.56 11.67 10.91
N ARG A 261 7.41 12.08 11.87
CA ARG A 261 7.04 12.14 13.29
C ARG A 261 5.89 13.09 13.56
N ALA A 262 5.88 14.27 12.93
CA ALA A 262 4.81 15.26 13.08
C ALA A 262 3.43 14.78 12.56
N ASN A 263 3.42 13.76 11.71
CA ASN A 263 2.18 13.16 11.17
C ASN A 263 1.92 11.74 11.70
N ALA A 264 2.72 11.27 12.65
CA ALA A 264 2.60 9.94 13.23
C ALA A 264 1.55 9.87 14.36
N ALA A 265 1.14 8.65 14.68
CA ALA A 265 0.51 8.32 15.95
C ALA A 265 1.60 7.86 16.94
N ILE A 266 1.94 8.70 17.88
CA ILE A 266 2.98 8.43 18.89
C ILE A 266 2.33 8.56 20.27
N GLY A 267 2.36 7.50 21.07
CA GLY A 267 1.83 7.53 22.43
C GLY A 267 1.34 6.18 22.91
N SER A 268 0.46 6.23 23.92
CA SER A 268 -0.27 5.10 24.49
C SER A 268 -1.27 4.51 23.47
N PRO A 269 -1.79 3.31 23.71
CA PRO A 269 -2.86 2.74 22.89
C PRO A 269 -4.07 3.67 22.70
N SER A 270 -4.45 4.43 23.75
CA SER A 270 -5.55 5.40 23.69
C SER A 270 -5.25 6.55 22.72
N GLU A 271 -4.06 7.16 22.82
CA GLU A 271 -3.65 8.25 21.93
C GLU A 271 -3.54 7.81 20.47
N VAL A 272 -3.05 6.58 20.25
CA VAL A 272 -3.01 5.97 18.90
C VAL A 272 -4.43 5.73 18.37
N THR A 273 -5.35 5.26 19.21
CA THR A 273 -6.76 5.08 18.88
C THR A 273 -7.43 6.40 18.49
N GLU A 274 -7.21 7.47 19.26
CA GLU A 274 -7.72 8.81 18.97
C GLU A 274 -7.20 9.32 17.63
N ARG A 275 -5.89 9.15 17.37
CA ARG A 275 -5.28 9.57 16.11
C ARG A 275 -5.84 8.84 14.89
N ILE A 276 -6.14 7.55 15.01
CA ILE A 276 -6.83 6.77 13.97
C ILE A 276 -8.25 7.30 13.78
N GLY A 277 -8.94 7.64 14.85
CA GLY A 277 -10.28 8.26 14.83
C GLY A 277 -10.31 9.57 14.03
N GLU A 278 -9.31 10.43 14.18
CA GLU A 278 -9.18 11.66 13.38
C GLU A 278 -9.07 11.39 11.87
N LEU A 279 -8.39 10.30 11.49
CA LEU A 279 -8.30 9.90 10.07
C LEU A 279 -9.62 9.34 9.55
N ALA A 280 -10.35 8.60 10.40
CA ALA A 280 -11.71 8.13 10.08
C ALA A 280 -12.67 9.30 9.86
N GLU A 281 -12.63 10.32 10.71
CA GLU A 281 -13.39 11.57 10.57
C GLU A 281 -12.98 12.37 9.32
N ALA A 282 -11.75 12.23 8.87
CA ALA A 282 -11.28 12.80 7.61
C ALA A 282 -11.75 12.04 6.38
N GLY A 283 -12.42 10.89 6.56
CA GLY A 283 -12.99 10.06 5.51
C GLY A 283 -12.17 8.80 5.17
N ALA A 284 -11.13 8.47 5.94
CA ALA A 284 -10.42 7.21 5.74
C ALA A 284 -11.24 6.03 6.28
N ASP A 285 -11.48 5.02 5.46
CA ASP A 285 -12.06 3.73 5.87
C ASP A 285 -11.00 2.64 6.09
N THR A 286 -9.74 2.95 5.76
CA THR A 286 -8.60 2.05 5.88
C THR A 286 -7.35 2.84 6.31
N VAL A 287 -6.65 2.35 7.33
CA VAL A 287 -5.39 2.94 7.79
C VAL A 287 -4.28 1.90 7.74
N TYR A 288 -3.22 2.23 7.01
CA TYR A 288 -1.99 1.46 6.96
C TYR A 288 -1.04 1.96 8.05
N LEU A 289 -0.84 1.18 9.08
CA LEU A 289 0.11 1.46 10.14
C LEU A 289 1.53 1.17 9.64
N HIS A 290 2.31 2.22 9.46
CA HIS A 290 3.67 2.12 8.96
C HIS A 290 4.63 1.77 10.11
N ILE A 291 5.13 0.53 10.09
CA ILE A 291 6.03 -0.04 11.08
C ILE A 291 7.48 0.16 10.61
N TYR A 292 8.28 0.80 11.44
CA TYR A 292 9.69 1.10 11.14
C TYR A 292 10.65 0.05 11.70
N ASP A 293 10.39 -0.45 12.92
CA ASP A 293 11.16 -1.55 13.50
C ASP A 293 10.44 -2.88 13.25
N ILE A 294 10.89 -3.59 12.23
CA ILE A 294 10.31 -4.87 11.81
C ILE A 294 10.58 -6.01 12.78
N HIS A 295 11.54 -5.83 13.70
CA HIS A 295 11.92 -6.83 14.70
C HIS A 295 11.12 -6.69 16.00
N ASP A 296 10.44 -5.57 16.22
CA ASP A 296 9.59 -5.33 17.40
C ASP A 296 8.19 -5.95 17.23
N LEU A 297 8.11 -7.28 17.29
CA LEU A 297 6.84 -8.00 17.17
C LEU A 297 5.88 -7.70 18.33
N ASP A 298 6.41 -7.30 19.51
CA ASP A 298 5.60 -6.87 20.65
C ASP A 298 4.81 -5.58 20.33
N HIS A 299 5.33 -4.72 19.45
CA HIS A 299 4.60 -3.56 18.97
C HIS A 299 3.32 -3.96 18.19
N ILE A 300 3.43 -4.96 17.33
CA ILE A 300 2.27 -5.51 16.59
C ILE A 300 1.26 -6.16 17.54
N ALA A 301 1.76 -6.94 18.50
CA ALA A 301 0.91 -7.59 19.49
C ALA A 301 0.17 -6.56 20.35
N LEU A 302 0.85 -5.50 20.82
CA LEU A 302 0.25 -4.43 21.61
C LEU A 302 -0.86 -3.71 20.83
N ILE A 303 -0.60 -3.31 19.57
CA ILE A 303 -1.62 -2.63 18.75
C ILE A 303 -2.80 -3.57 18.46
N GLY A 304 -2.52 -4.85 18.21
CA GLY A 304 -3.56 -5.86 18.00
C GLY A 304 -4.46 -6.09 19.22
N ALA A 305 -3.89 -6.05 20.42
CA ALA A 305 -4.63 -6.26 21.67
C ALA A 305 -5.38 -5.01 22.15
N GLU A 306 -4.75 -3.83 22.06
CA GLU A 306 -5.20 -2.63 22.77
C GLU A 306 -5.74 -1.51 21.85
N VAL A 307 -5.51 -1.58 20.53
CA VAL A 307 -5.98 -0.56 19.57
C VAL A 307 -7.01 -1.15 18.61
N LEU A 308 -6.69 -2.28 17.99
CA LEU A 308 -7.53 -2.89 16.97
C LEU A 308 -8.99 -3.11 17.41
N PRO A 309 -9.29 -3.61 18.62
CA PRO A 309 -10.68 -3.81 19.06
C PRO A 309 -11.51 -2.52 19.18
N HIS A 310 -10.86 -1.36 19.29
CA HIS A 310 -11.53 -0.08 19.49
C HIS A 310 -11.80 0.70 18.20
N VAL A 311 -11.18 0.30 17.07
CA VAL A 311 -11.27 1.02 15.81
C VAL A 311 -11.71 0.15 14.63
N ALA A 312 -11.56 -1.18 14.72
CA ALA A 312 -11.77 -2.06 13.59
C ALA A 312 -13.25 -2.29 13.26
N LEU A 313 -13.53 -2.38 11.96
CA LEU A 313 -14.67 -3.12 11.45
C LEU A 313 -14.46 -4.61 11.75
N ASP A 314 -15.51 -5.32 12.15
CA ASP A 314 -15.47 -6.77 12.12
C ASP A 314 -15.31 -7.27 10.66
N ARG A 315 -15.01 -8.53 10.47
CA ARG A 315 -14.81 -9.14 9.15
C ARG A 315 -16.08 -9.14 8.28
N THR A 316 -17.24 -8.89 8.87
CA THR A 316 -18.55 -8.82 8.19
C THR A 316 -18.91 -7.39 7.79
N GLY A 317 -18.10 -6.38 8.19
CA GLY A 317 -18.33 -4.98 7.94
C GLY A 317 -19.21 -4.29 8.99
N ALA A 318 -19.58 -4.99 10.08
CA ALA A 318 -20.21 -4.39 11.25
C ALA A 318 -19.15 -3.86 12.24
N SER A 319 -19.45 -2.81 13.00
CA SER A 319 -18.59 -2.41 14.12
C SER A 319 -18.65 -3.45 15.22
N LEU A 320 -17.51 -3.79 15.79
CA LEU A 320 -17.39 -4.65 16.97
C LEU A 320 -18.04 -4.01 18.19
#